data_6284bf1a883e76966492663fec8b37fd
#
_entry.id   6284bf1a883e76966492663fec8b37fd
#
_cell.length_a   1.000
_cell.length_b   1.000
_cell.length_c   1.000
_cell.angle_alpha   90.00
_cell.angle_beta   90.00
_cell.angle_gamma   90.00
#
_symmetry.space_group_name_H-M   'P 1'
#
loop_
_entity.id
_entity.type
_entity.pdbx_description
1 polymer ?
#
loop_
_entity_poly.entity_id
_entity_poly.type
_entity_poly.pdbx_seq_one_letter_code
_entity_poly.pdbx_strand_id
1 'polypeptide(L)'
;MNLKQTPFETIPHAVMAGAQRYGTQEAIVDGELRIDYITLRDLMLRGAGAFIADGLKPGDRVAIWAPNSANYIVTALSVQAAGACIVPLNTRFKSGEAHYILNKSRVRYIVMADRFLDADYEAMLDEGDLPHLERRIIIPQDRSTSRPDSWDAFMANAGPAARDLGSASVAALSGDAVSDIMFTSGTTGDPKGVVTTHAQNVRVHGEFGRTVGMREGDRYLVLYPFFHCAGYKAGWLGSILIGATIYPESVLDVSSLTRKVESEKITCLPGPPTLFQSILAVPREQRGDLSSVRLSITGSTVVPPALIYRMREELGIERVLTGYGLTETCGTVALSEADDTPETVSQSCGHAIAGMEVRCVDDAGNVLPIGETGEFVVRGYNVMKGYFEDPVATAEAIDADGWLHTGDIGILDARGYLRITDRKKDMFIVGGFNCYPAEIEKIMLGNPAYAQLAVIGVPDERMGEVGKAYVVLRGGEKTTPEAVIAWCREKMANYKVPRSVEIVSELPTNATGKVQKFRLKNAQPG
;
A
#
# COMPACT_ATOMS: atom_id res chain seq x y z
N MET A 1 -17.78 -23.64 5.36
CA MET A 1 -16.42 -24.05 5.78
C MET A 1 -16.05 -23.20 6.99
N ASN A 2 -15.73 -23.79 8.12
CA ASN A 2 -15.50 -23.07 9.38
C ASN A 2 -14.36 -22.06 9.26
N LEU A 3 -14.64 -20.80 9.54
CA LEU A 3 -13.73 -19.63 9.47
C LEU A 3 -12.59 -19.66 10.51
N LYS A 4 -12.21 -20.82 11.01
CA LYS A 4 -11.15 -20.97 12.02
C LYS A 4 -9.83 -21.29 11.35
N GLN A 5 -8.94 -20.27 11.36
CA GLN A 5 -7.48 -20.31 11.16
C GLN A 5 -7.02 -20.51 9.70
N THR A 6 -6.21 -19.55 9.21
CA THR A 6 -5.25 -19.85 8.15
C THR A 6 -4.40 -21.03 8.63
N PRO A 7 -4.24 -22.08 7.81
CA PRO A 7 -3.51 -23.28 8.23
C PRO A 7 -2.00 -23.06 8.39
N PHE A 8 -1.53 -21.80 8.24
CA PHE A 8 -0.12 -21.42 8.28
C PHE A 8 0.08 -20.36 9.35
N GLU A 9 1.15 -20.45 10.11
CA GLU A 9 1.50 -19.47 11.13
C GLU A 9 2.45 -18.38 10.59
N THR A 10 3.24 -18.71 9.56
CA THR A 10 4.24 -17.77 9.00
C THR A 10 4.15 -17.68 7.49
N ILE A 11 4.70 -16.59 6.94
CA ILE A 11 4.80 -16.38 5.49
C ILE A 11 5.59 -17.52 4.81
N PRO A 12 6.77 -17.94 5.29
CA PRO A 12 7.48 -19.10 4.75
C PRO A 12 6.68 -20.41 4.81
N HIS A 13 5.93 -20.67 5.88
CA HIS A 13 5.04 -21.84 5.94
C HIS A 13 3.95 -21.81 4.87
N ALA A 14 3.42 -20.64 4.54
CA ALA A 14 2.46 -20.52 3.44
C ALA A 14 3.08 -20.90 2.07
N VAL A 15 4.34 -20.50 1.83
CA VAL A 15 5.07 -20.92 0.61
C VAL A 15 5.32 -22.43 0.59
N MET A 16 5.70 -23.03 1.73
CA MET A 16 5.88 -24.49 1.85
C MET A 16 4.59 -25.24 1.51
N ALA A 17 3.48 -24.81 2.08
CA ALA A 17 2.17 -25.40 1.82
C ALA A 17 1.68 -25.14 0.39
N GLY A 18 1.96 -23.95 -0.17
CA GLY A 18 1.67 -23.61 -1.56
C GLY A 18 2.38 -24.55 -2.53
N ALA A 19 3.66 -24.87 -2.28
CA ALA A 19 4.40 -25.82 -3.10
C ALA A 19 3.81 -27.24 -3.06
N GLN A 20 3.27 -27.66 -1.92
CA GLN A 20 2.59 -28.96 -1.79
C GLN A 20 1.25 -28.99 -2.50
N ARG A 21 0.49 -27.88 -2.42
CA ARG A 21 -0.89 -27.81 -2.93
C ARG A 21 -0.94 -27.50 -4.43
N TYR A 22 -0.13 -26.54 -4.90
CA TYR A 22 -0.23 -25.99 -6.25
C TYR A 22 0.84 -26.55 -7.19
N GLY A 23 1.91 -27.16 -6.65
CA GLY A 23 2.92 -27.89 -7.42
C GLY A 23 3.58 -27.03 -8.50
N THR A 24 3.41 -27.44 -9.76
CA THR A 24 3.99 -26.77 -10.94
C THR A 24 3.11 -25.62 -11.49
N GLN A 25 2.05 -25.22 -10.77
CA GLN A 25 1.32 -24.00 -11.13
C GLN A 25 2.25 -22.79 -11.02
N GLU A 26 2.15 -21.86 -11.97
CA GLU A 26 2.92 -20.61 -11.93
C GLU A 26 2.62 -19.81 -10.64
N ALA A 27 3.67 -19.42 -9.93
CA ALA A 27 3.60 -18.55 -8.77
C ALA A 27 3.97 -17.11 -9.12
N ILE A 28 5.01 -16.92 -9.94
CA ILE A 28 5.49 -15.60 -10.37
C ILE A 28 5.81 -15.64 -11.87
N VAL A 29 5.37 -14.62 -12.59
CA VAL A 29 5.71 -14.37 -14.00
C VAL A 29 6.26 -12.96 -14.12
N ASP A 30 7.56 -12.83 -14.42
CA ASP A 30 8.31 -11.57 -14.54
C ASP A 30 9.03 -11.50 -15.87
N GLY A 31 8.38 -10.94 -16.87
CA GLY A 31 8.83 -11.00 -18.27
C GLY A 31 8.86 -12.45 -18.76
N GLU A 32 10.02 -12.91 -19.24
CA GLU A 32 10.24 -14.29 -19.67
C GLU A 32 10.47 -15.27 -18.50
N LEU A 33 10.75 -14.75 -17.31
CA LEU A 33 10.97 -15.58 -16.13
C LEU A 33 9.65 -16.13 -15.60
N ARG A 34 9.53 -17.46 -15.52
CA ARG A 34 8.38 -18.15 -14.94
C ARG A 34 8.83 -19.05 -13.81
N ILE A 35 8.27 -18.82 -12.63
CA ILE A 35 8.59 -19.54 -11.39
C ILE A 35 7.30 -20.21 -10.92
N ASP A 36 7.30 -21.53 -10.81
CA ASP A 36 6.22 -22.28 -10.20
C ASP A 36 6.34 -22.32 -8.66
N TYR A 37 5.29 -22.81 -7.98
CA TYR A 37 5.28 -22.87 -6.51
C TYR A 37 6.36 -23.78 -5.93
N ILE A 38 6.74 -24.87 -6.61
CA ILE A 38 7.85 -25.75 -6.17
C ILE A 38 9.17 -25.00 -6.26
N THR A 39 9.42 -24.37 -7.40
CA THR A 39 10.63 -23.58 -7.63
C THR A 39 10.72 -22.39 -6.67
N LEU A 40 9.60 -21.69 -6.39
CA LEU A 40 9.55 -20.59 -5.44
C LEU A 40 9.96 -21.04 -4.03
N ARG A 41 9.43 -22.18 -3.56
CA ARG A 41 9.86 -22.79 -2.30
C ARG A 41 11.35 -23.07 -2.28
N ASP A 42 11.87 -23.68 -3.32
CA ASP A 42 13.28 -24.10 -3.38
C ASP A 42 14.22 -22.90 -3.43
N LEU A 43 13.85 -21.85 -4.15
CA LEU A 43 14.57 -20.57 -4.17
C LEU A 43 14.54 -19.90 -2.78
N MET A 44 13.37 -19.85 -2.13
CA MET A 44 13.24 -19.33 -0.75
C MET A 44 14.14 -20.06 0.23
N LEU A 45 14.10 -21.40 0.25
CA LEU A 45 14.89 -22.21 1.18
C LEU A 45 16.40 -22.07 0.91
N ARG A 46 16.80 -22.06 -0.36
CA ARG A 46 18.20 -21.87 -0.74
C ARG A 46 18.71 -20.48 -0.36
N GLY A 47 17.90 -19.44 -0.62
CA GLY A 47 18.24 -18.07 -0.26
C GLY A 47 18.31 -17.88 1.26
N ALA A 48 17.39 -18.47 2.02
CA ALA A 48 17.45 -18.47 3.49
C ALA A 48 18.76 -19.09 4.00
N GLY A 49 19.12 -20.25 3.46
CA GLY A 49 20.38 -20.89 3.81
C GLY A 49 21.62 -20.11 3.40
N ALA A 50 21.57 -19.39 2.27
CA ALA A 50 22.63 -18.48 1.84
C ALA A 50 22.85 -17.36 2.86
N PHE A 51 21.77 -16.70 3.30
CA PHE A 51 21.82 -15.66 4.34
C PHE A 51 22.35 -16.21 5.68
N ILE A 52 21.87 -17.37 6.10
CA ILE A 52 22.32 -18.02 7.35
C ILE A 52 23.82 -18.35 7.28
N ALA A 53 24.28 -18.91 6.17
CA ALA A 53 25.70 -19.25 5.96
C ALA A 53 26.61 -18.01 5.90
N ASP A 54 26.09 -16.88 5.40
CA ASP A 54 26.79 -15.58 5.38
C ASP A 54 26.73 -14.85 6.75
N GLY A 55 26.04 -15.42 7.76
CA GLY A 55 26.04 -14.91 9.14
C GLY A 55 24.82 -14.10 9.54
N LEU A 56 23.75 -14.08 8.74
CA LEU A 56 22.47 -13.48 9.12
C LEU A 56 21.83 -14.28 10.25
N LYS A 57 21.32 -13.59 11.28
CA LYS A 57 20.73 -14.19 12.47
C LYS A 57 19.23 -13.91 12.56
N PRO A 58 18.45 -14.76 13.22
CA PRO A 58 17.06 -14.47 13.54
C PRO A 58 16.91 -13.10 14.23
N GLY A 59 15.94 -12.31 13.80
CA GLY A 59 15.68 -10.96 14.29
C GLY A 59 16.56 -9.86 13.69
N ASP A 60 17.55 -10.18 12.86
CA ASP A 60 18.28 -9.17 12.08
C ASP A 60 17.37 -8.47 11.07
N ARG A 61 17.77 -7.27 10.64
CA ARG A 61 17.03 -6.48 9.65
C ARG A 61 17.79 -6.46 8.34
N VAL A 62 17.05 -6.78 7.28
CA VAL A 62 17.54 -6.73 5.89
C VAL A 62 16.71 -5.72 5.12
N ALA A 63 17.35 -4.67 4.63
CA ALA A 63 16.67 -3.72 3.77
C ALA A 63 16.53 -4.28 2.35
N ILE A 64 15.40 -3.97 1.70
CA ILE A 64 15.20 -4.23 0.28
C ILE A 64 14.89 -2.90 -0.41
N TRP A 65 15.80 -2.47 -1.30
CA TRP A 65 15.67 -1.20 -2.04
C TRP A 65 15.70 -1.47 -3.54
N ALA A 66 14.59 -1.96 -4.06
CA ALA A 66 14.47 -2.39 -5.45
C ALA A 66 13.04 -2.19 -5.97
N PRO A 67 12.84 -2.10 -7.30
CA PRO A 67 11.51 -2.10 -7.90
C PRO A 67 10.84 -3.47 -7.81
N ASN A 68 9.54 -3.51 -8.13
CA ASN A 68 8.76 -4.74 -8.21
C ASN A 68 9.42 -5.73 -9.17
N SER A 69 9.74 -6.92 -8.68
CA SER A 69 10.35 -7.99 -9.48
C SER A 69 10.26 -9.36 -8.79
N ALA A 70 10.48 -10.42 -9.52
CA ALA A 70 10.60 -11.77 -8.97
C ALA A 70 11.73 -11.86 -7.93
N ASN A 71 12.89 -11.23 -8.21
CA ASN A 71 14.02 -11.23 -7.27
C ASN A 71 13.70 -10.52 -5.96
N TYR A 72 12.88 -9.44 -5.99
CA TYR A 72 12.39 -8.81 -4.77
C TYR A 72 11.61 -9.81 -3.90
N ILE A 73 10.64 -10.52 -4.49
CA ILE A 73 9.79 -11.48 -3.77
C ILE A 73 10.65 -12.63 -3.22
N VAL A 74 11.52 -13.21 -4.03
CA VAL A 74 12.41 -14.31 -3.59
C VAL A 74 13.33 -13.84 -2.47
N THR A 75 13.89 -12.63 -2.57
CA THR A 75 14.71 -12.03 -1.50
C THR A 75 13.92 -11.87 -0.20
N ALA A 76 12.73 -11.26 -0.27
CA ALA A 76 11.89 -11.04 0.91
C ALA A 76 11.54 -12.36 1.61
N LEU A 77 11.12 -13.37 0.83
CA LEU A 77 10.83 -14.70 1.34
C LEU A 77 12.05 -15.40 1.93
N SER A 78 13.23 -15.25 1.31
CA SER A 78 14.49 -15.83 1.79
C SER A 78 14.93 -15.24 3.13
N VAL A 79 14.85 -13.91 3.27
CA VAL A 79 15.14 -13.20 4.52
C VAL A 79 14.19 -13.64 5.62
N GLN A 80 12.89 -13.68 5.35
CA GLN A 80 11.88 -14.11 6.32
C GLN A 80 12.04 -15.59 6.70
N ALA A 81 12.40 -16.45 5.76
CA ALA A 81 12.68 -17.87 6.01
C ALA A 81 13.97 -18.08 6.80
N ALA A 82 14.93 -17.14 6.75
CA ALA A 82 16.11 -17.14 7.62
C ALA A 82 15.82 -16.66 9.06
N GLY A 83 14.57 -16.29 9.37
CA GLY A 83 14.15 -15.76 10.67
C GLY A 83 14.44 -14.27 10.87
N ALA A 84 14.89 -13.57 9.84
CA ALA A 84 15.14 -12.14 9.85
C ALA A 84 13.92 -11.35 9.35
N CYS A 85 13.87 -10.04 9.60
CA CYS A 85 12.79 -9.21 9.13
C CYS A 85 13.21 -8.31 7.97
N ILE A 86 12.30 -8.05 7.04
CA ILE A 86 12.53 -7.12 5.93
C ILE A 86 12.24 -5.68 6.34
N VAL A 87 13.03 -4.75 5.78
CA VAL A 87 12.82 -3.31 5.85
C VAL A 87 12.70 -2.79 4.41
N PRO A 88 11.48 -2.73 3.86
CA PRO A 88 11.26 -2.23 2.51
C PRO A 88 11.54 -0.74 2.40
N LEU A 89 12.38 -0.32 1.43
CA LEU A 89 12.64 1.09 1.15
C LEU A 89 11.89 1.56 -0.09
N ASN A 90 11.34 2.75 0.00
CA ASN A 90 10.69 3.40 -1.13
C ASN A 90 11.72 3.70 -2.24
N THR A 91 11.42 3.25 -3.46
CA THR A 91 12.28 3.44 -4.64
C THR A 91 12.44 4.91 -5.06
N ARG A 92 11.65 5.82 -4.48
CA ARG A 92 11.74 7.27 -4.73
C ARG A 92 12.50 8.04 -3.65
N PHE A 93 12.96 7.35 -2.60
CA PHE A 93 13.78 8.01 -1.57
C PHE A 93 15.08 8.53 -2.14
N LYS A 94 15.50 9.65 -1.58
CA LYS A 94 16.83 10.19 -1.76
C LYS A 94 17.76 9.66 -0.67
N SER A 95 19.06 9.89 -0.82
CA SER A 95 20.09 9.40 0.08
C SER A 95 19.77 9.65 1.56
N GLY A 96 19.45 10.88 1.96
CA GLY A 96 19.15 11.22 3.35
C GLY A 96 17.96 10.45 3.95
N GLU A 97 16.88 10.22 3.16
CA GLU A 97 15.71 9.45 3.60
C GLU A 97 16.07 7.97 3.78
N ALA A 98 16.83 7.41 2.83
CA ALA A 98 17.28 6.02 2.89
C ALA A 98 18.22 5.80 4.08
N HIS A 99 19.23 6.66 4.28
CA HIS A 99 20.18 6.59 5.39
C HIS A 99 19.50 6.69 6.75
N TYR A 100 18.49 7.58 6.89
CA TYR A 100 17.72 7.68 8.13
C TYR A 100 17.09 6.34 8.49
N ILE A 101 16.41 5.68 7.54
CA ILE A 101 15.74 4.41 7.78
C ILE A 101 16.72 3.28 8.05
N LEU A 102 17.81 3.19 7.27
CA LEU A 102 18.83 2.18 7.43
C LEU A 102 19.50 2.26 8.81
N ASN A 103 19.82 3.48 9.26
CA ASN A 103 20.40 3.71 10.58
C ASN A 103 19.39 3.47 11.71
N LYS A 104 18.16 4.02 11.59
CA LYS A 104 17.10 3.87 12.61
C LYS A 104 16.76 2.41 12.83
N SER A 105 16.66 1.61 11.77
CA SER A 105 16.37 0.18 11.87
C SER A 105 17.60 -0.69 12.08
N ARG A 106 18.80 -0.12 12.15
CA ARG A 106 20.08 -0.85 12.33
C ARG A 106 20.17 -2.01 11.34
N VAL A 107 19.99 -1.72 10.07
CA VAL A 107 20.05 -2.72 9.00
C VAL A 107 21.46 -3.28 8.89
N ARG A 108 21.56 -4.63 8.92
CA ARG A 108 22.84 -5.33 8.72
C ARG A 108 23.13 -5.67 7.27
N TYR A 109 22.09 -5.99 6.49
CA TYR A 109 22.19 -6.37 5.09
C TYR A 109 21.27 -5.49 4.25
N ILE A 110 21.74 -5.10 3.08
CA ILE A 110 20.88 -4.48 2.07
C ILE A 110 20.93 -5.29 0.79
N VAL A 111 19.74 -5.61 0.25
CA VAL A 111 19.57 -6.14 -1.10
C VAL A 111 18.91 -5.05 -1.93
N MET A 112 19.59 -4.58 -2.98
CA MET A 112 19.16 -3.38 -3.68
C MET A 112 19.38 -3.48 -5.19
N ALA A 113 18.59 -2.75 -5.97
CA ALA A 113 18.93 -2.51 -7.37
C ALA A 113 20.21 -1.65 -7.45
N ASP A 114 20.97 -1.79 -8.54
CA ASP A 114 22.06 -0.88 -8.84
C ASP A 114 21.50 0.52 -9.17
N ARG A 115 20.45 0.55 -10.02
CA ARG A 115 19.74 1.75 -10.44
C ARG A 115 18.28 1.47 -10.71
N PHE A 116 17.44 2.49 -10.70
CA PHE A 116 16.05 2.40 -11.18
C PHE A 116 15.56 3.77 -11.66
N LEU A 117 15.03 3.83 -12.88
CA LEU A 117 14.74 5.09 -13.57
C LEU A 117 16.01 5.97 -13.58
N ASP A 118 15.91 7.20 -13.12
CA ASP A 118 17.03 8.17 -13.07
C ASP A 118 17.84 8.09 -11.75
N ALA A 119 17.53 7.14 -10.86
CA ALA A 119 18.17 7.00 -9.55
C ALA A 119 19.30 5.95 -9.59
N ASP A 120 20.51 6.35 -9.17
CA ASP A 120 21.65 5.48 -8.92
C ASP A 120 21.69 5.17 -7.41
N TYR A 121 21.24 3.97 -7.03
CA TYR A 121 21.13 3.61 -5.62
C TYR A 121 22.48 3.31 -4.99
N GLU A 122 23.43 2.80 -5.76
CA GLU A 122 24.78 2.56 -5.26
C GLU A 122 25.44 3.88 -4.85
N ALA A 123 25.41 4.88 -5.74
CA ALA A 123 25.93 6.21 -5.43
C ALA A 123 25.21 6.84 -4.22
N MET A 124 23.90 6.75 -4.16
CA MET A 124 23.13 7.29 -3.01
C MET A 124 23.46 6.57 -1.69
N LEU A 125 23.75 5.26 -1.72
CA LEU A 125 24.12 4.52 -0.51
C LEU A 125 25.50 4.94 0.00
N ASP A 126 26.42 5.34 -0.88
CA ASP A 126 27.79 5.72 -0.53
C ASP A 126 27.90 7.17 0.02
N GLU A 127 26.83 7.97 0.01
CA GLU A 127 26.83 9.37 0.48
C GLU A 127 26.87 9.54 2.01
N GLY A 128 26.70 8.47 2.80
CA GLY A 128 26.59 8.58 4.26
C GLY A 128 27.17 7.42 5.04
N ASP A 129 27.25 7.59 6.36
CA ASP A 129 27.73 6.57 7.28
C ASP A 129 26.60 5.58 7.65
N LEU A 130 26.89 4.29 7.50
CA LEU A 130 26.00 3.17 7.81
C LEU A 130 26.72 2.17 8.73
N PRO A 131 26.94 2.50 10.03
CA PRO A 131 27.80 1.75 10.93
C PRO A 131 27.34 0.33 11.22
N HIS A 132 26.09 0.00 10.93
CA HIS A 132 25.51 -1.34 11.14
C HIS A 132 25.48 -2.18 9.86
N LEU A 133 25.73 -1.56 8.69
CA LEU A 133 25.65 -2.25 7.40
C LEU A 133 26.91 -3.11 7.18
N GLU A 134 26.72 -4.43 7.14
CA GLU A 134 27.81 -5.38 6.96
C GLU A 134 27.88 -5.93 5.52
N ARG A 135 26.74 -5.99 4.83
CA ARG A 135 26.65 -6.63 3.52
C ARG A 135 25.77 -5.87 2.56
N ARG A 136 26.26 -5.69 1.33
CA ARG A 136 25.53 -5.19 0.17
C ARG A 136 25.40 -6.29 -0.86
N ILE A 137 24.19 -6.52 -1.37
CA ILE A 137 23.87 -7.49 -2.42
C ILE A 137 23.09 -6.75 -3.50
N ILE A 138 23.49 -6.87 -4.75
CA ILE A 138 22.93 -6.10 -5.86
C ILE A 138 22.01 -6.96 -6.72
N ILE A 139 20.84 -6.43 -7.04
CA ILE A 139 19.93 -6.92 -8.09
C ILE A 139 20.19 -6.05 -9.33
N PRO A 140 21.05 -6.47 -10.26
CA PRO A 140 21.35 -5.64 -11.43
C PRO A 140 20.11 -5.49 -12.30
N GLN A 141 19.84 -4.27 -12.76
CA GLN A 141 18.70 -4.03 -13.68
C GLN A 141 19.01 -4.54 -15.07
N ASP A 142 20.26 -4.49 -15.49
CA ASP A 142 20.74 -5.23 -16.67
C ASP A 142 21.16 -6.64 -16.26
N ARG A 143 20.28 -7.62 -16.51
CA ARG A 143 20.50 -9.04 -16.20
C ARG A 143 21.67 -9.67 -16.96
N SER A 144 22.18 -9.03 -18.01
CA SER A 144 23.38 -9.48 -18.71
C SER A 144 24.68 -9.16 -17.96
N THR A 145 24.62 -8.26 -16.99
CA THR A 145 25.77 -7.83 -16.19
C THR A 145 26.12 -8.86 -15.13
N SER A 146 27.24 -9.55 -15.32
CA SER A 146 27.80 -10.44 -14.29
C SER A 146 28.64 -9.65 -13.30
N ARG A 147 28.32 -9.73 -12.02
CA ARG A 147 29.07 -9.08 -10.93
C ARG A 147 29.13 -9.97 -9.69
N PRO A 148 30.24 -9.98 -8.96
CA PRO A 148 30.47 -10.91 -7.84
C PRO A 148 29.61 -10.63 -6.60
N ASP A 149 29.07 -9.41 -6.46
CA ASP A 149 28.18 -8.98 -5.40
C ASP A 149 26.69 -9.00 -5.82
N SER A 150 26.37 -9.62 -6.97
CA SER A 150 24.99 -9.77 -7.42
C SER A 150 24.20 -10.78 -6.60
N TRP A 151 22.88 -10.64 -6.60
CA TRP A 151 21.95 -11.62 -6.04
C TRP A 151 22.17 -13.01 -6.60
N ASP A 152 22.38 -13.13 -7.91
CA ASP A 152 22.62 -14.42 -8.55
C ASP A 152 23.94 -15.06 -8.09
N ALA A 153 25.00 -14.27 -7.93
CA ALA A 153 26.27 -14.74 -7.40
C ALA A 153 26.12 -15.16 -5.90
N PHE A 154 25.40 -14.37 -5.11
CA PHE A 154 25.10 -14.70 -3.73
C PHE A 154 24.35 -16.04 -3.61
N MET A 155 23.33 -16.23 -4.42
CA MET A 155 22.58 -17.49 -4.49
C MET A 155 23.42 -18.65 -5.01
N ALA A 156 24.31 -18.43 -5.99
CA ALA A 156 25.18 -19.47 -6.54
C ALA A 156 26.21 -19.95 -5.50
N ASN A 157 26.72 -19.04 -4.68
CA ASN A 157 27.72 -19.33 -3.63
C ASN A 157 27.15 -19.99 -2.37
N ALA A 158 25.83 -20.20 -2.29
CA ALA A 158 25.11 -20.73 -1.12
C ALA A 158 25.46 -22.20 -0.81
N GLY A 159 26.37 -22.85 -1.30
CA GLY A 159 26.76 -24.22 -0.96
C GLY A 159 25.64 -25.28 -0.99
N PRO A 160 25.97 -26.57 -0.96
CA PRO A 160 24.98 -27.65 -1.07
C PRO A 160 24.04 -27.76 0.16
N ALA A 161 24.50 -27.35 1.34
CA ALA A 161 23.72 -27.42 2.59
C ALA A 161 22.71 -26.27 2.76
N ALA A 162 22.72 -25.27 1.90
CA ALA A 162 21.89 -24.07 2.08
C ALA A 162 20.40 -24.39 2.17
N ARG A 163 19.89 -25.30 1.36
CA ARG A 163 18.47 -25.69 1.38
C ARG A 163 18.08 -26.34 2.71
N ASP A 164 18.95 -27.16 3.30
CA ASP A 164 18.69 -27.85 4.57
C ASP A 164 18.72 -26.84 5.74
N LEU A 165 19.66 -25.89 5.71
CA LEU A 165 19.72 -24.78 6.68
C LEU A 165 18.44 -23.94 6.62
N GLY A 166 17.99 -23.56 5.43
CA GLY A 166 16.74 -22.83 5.24
C GLY A 166 15.52 -23.61 5.72
N SER A 167 15.47 -24.92 5.42
CA SER A 167 14.38 -25.80 5.86
C SER A 167 14.32 -25.92 7.38
N ALA A 168 15.47 -26.06 8.04
CA ALA A 168 15.56 -26.11 9.50
C ALA A 168 15.13 -24.78 10.14
N SER A 169 15.51 -23.65 9.54
CA SER A 169 15.10 -22.32 10.01
C SER A 169 13.58 -22.13 9.89
N VAL A 170 12.99 -22.48 8.76
CA VAL A 170 11.52 -22.39 8.57
C VAL A 170 10.79 -23.26 9.60
N ALA A 171 11.26 -24.48 9.86
CA ALA A 171 10.65 -25.37 10.84
C ALA A 171 10.67 -24.83 12.28
N ALA A 172 11.65 -23.96 12.61
CA ALA A 172 11.77 -23.32 13.92
C ALA A 172 11.07 -21.96 14.02
N LEU A 173 10.54 -21.43 12.91
CA LEU A 173 10.00 -20.08 12.84
C LEU A 173 8.62 -19.97 13.50
N SER A 174 8.48 -19.02 14.44
CA SER A 174 7.21 -18.72 15.11
C SER A 174 6.40 -17.67 14.36
N GLY A 175 5.08 -17.79 14.43
CA GLY A 175 4.15 -16.76 13.94
C GLY A 175 4.31 -15.38 14.61
N ASP A 176 4.81 -15.34 15.84
CA ASP A 176 5.08 -14.10 16.58
C ASP A 176 6.40 -13.42 16.18
N ALA A 177 7.25 -14.08 15.39
CA ALA A 177 8.45 -13.45 14.88
C ALA A 177 8.10 -12.25 13.99
N VAL A 178 8.90 -11.18 14.09
CA VAL A 178 8.73 -9.97 13.28
C VAL A 178 9.04 -10.30 11.82
N SER A 179 8.07 -10.09 10.94
CA SER A 179 8.23 -10.34 9.50
C SER A 179 8.74 -9.12 8.74
N ASP A 180 8.33 -7.93 9.19
CA ASP A 180 8.68 -6.68 8.52
C ASP A 180 8.61 -5.47 9.46
N ILE A 181 9.40 -4.44 9.12
CA ILE A 181 9.33 -3.09 9.67
C ILE A 181 9.12 -2.14 8.51
N MET A 182 7.91 -1.61 8.37
CA MET A 182 7.56 -0.71 7.28
C MET A 182 7.54 0.74 7.77
N PHE A 183 8.35 1.59 7.16
CA PHE A 183 8.41 3.00 7.56
C PHE A 183 7.30 3.81 6.90
N THR A 184 6.54 4.53 7.73
CA THR A 184 5.52 5.48 7.29
C THR A 184 6.08 6.89 7.31
N SER A 185 5.79 7.66 6.25
CA SER A 185 6.07 9.09 6.27
C SER A 185 5.12 9.74 7.30
N GLY A 186 5.64 10.00 8.48
CA GLY A 186 4.94 10.79 9.48
C GLY A 186 4.57 12.17 8.92
N THR A 187 3.46 12.72 9.39
CA THR A 187 2.98 14.03 8.91
C THR A 187 3.58 15.19 9.67
N THR A 188 4.29 14.91 10.74
CA THR A 188 4.80 15.90 11.71
C THR A 188 6.23 15.61 12.18
N GLY A 189 6.94 14.65 11.59
CA GLY A 189 8.28 14.28 12.05
C GLY A 189 8.94 13.21 11.19
N ASP A 190 10.01 12.66 11.71
CA ASP A 190 10.76 11.57 11.05
C ASP A 190 9.90 10.33 10.82
N PRO A 191 10.17 9.55 9.76
CA PRO A 191 9.45 8.31 9.49
C PRO A 191 9.51 7.31 10.65
N LYS A 192 8.36 6.73 11.01
CA LYS A 192 8.23 5.73 12.08
C LYS A 192 8.16 4.32 11.49
N GLY A 193 8.91 3.39 12.06
CA GLY A 193 8.94 1.99 11.61
C GLY A 193 7.83 1.17 12.26
N VAL A 194 6.81 0.81 11.51
CA VAL A 194 5.69 -0.04 11.95
C VAL A 194 6.13 -1.50 12.01
N VAL A 195 6.02 -2.13 13.19
CA VAL A 195 6.44 -3.52 13.42
C VAL A 195 5.25 -4.46 13.30
N THR A 196 5.33 -5.43 12.38
CA THR A 196 4.31 -6.48 12.22
C THR A 196 4.92 -7.89 12.20
N THR A 197 4.11 -8.89 12.58
CA THR A 197 4.53 -10.28 12.70
C THR A 197 4.04 -11.13 11.52
N HIS A 198 4.63 -12.32 11.36
CA HIS A 198 4.18 -13.27 10.36
C HIS A 198 2.70 -13.64 10.53
N ALA A 199 2.28 -14.00 11.74
CA ALA A 199 0.91 -14.42 12.01
C ALA A 199 -0.11 -13.30 11.70
N GLN A 200 0.22 -12.05 12.03
CA GLN A 200 -0.62 -10.90 11.68
C GLN A 200 -0.81 -10.80 10.16
N ASN A 201 0.30 -10.79 9.42
CA ASN A 201 0.28 -10.64 7.97
C ASN A 201 -0.45 -11.79 7.26
N VAL A 202 -0.19 -13.04 7.65
CA VAL A 202 -0.83 -14.22 7.09
C VAL A 202 -2.34 -14.20 7.35
N ARG A 203 -2.78 -13.85 8.57
CA ARG A 203 -4.18 -13.82 8.93
C ARG A 203 -4.93 -12.70 8.21
N VAL A 204 -4.38 -11.47 8.22
CA VAL A 204 -5.01 -10.31 7.59
C VAL A 204 -5.18 -10.54 6.09
N HIS A 205 -4.11 -10.99 5.40
CA HIS A 205 -4.15 -11.10 3.95
C HIS A 205 -4.77 -12.40 3.43
N GLY A 206 -4.84 -13.43 4.26
CA GLY A 206 -5.72 -14.56 4.01
C GLY A 206 -7.21 -14.16 4.07
N GLU A 207 -7.59 -13.29 5.03
CA GLU A 207 -8.95 -12.74 5.11
C GLU A 207 -9.24 -11.76 3.98
N PHE A 208 -8.28 -10.87 3.67
CA PHE A 208 -8.35 -9.98 2.51
C PHE A 208 -8.68 -10.75 1.23
N GLY A 209 -7.87 -11.75 0.87
CA GLY A 209 -8.06 -12.51 -0.36
C GLY A 209 -9.44 -13.19 -0.44
N ARG A 210 -9.93 -13.73 0.69
CA ARG A 210 -11.29 -14.34 0.76
C ARG A 210 -12.39 -13.30 0.56
N THR A 211 -12.32 -12.18 1.28
CA THR A 211 -13.35 -11.14 1.25
C THR A 211 -13.48 -10.49 -0.13
N VAL A 212 -12.35 -10.15 -0.77
CA VAL A 212 -12.39 -9.59 -2.12
C VAL A 212 -12.70 -10.63 -3.20
N GLY A 213 -12.74 -11.91 -2.84
CA GLY A 213 -13.06 -13.01 -3.76
C GLY A 213 -11.92 -13.41 -4.68
N MET A 214 -10.67 -13.31 -4.22
CA MET A 214 -9.53 -13.97 -4.89
C MET A 214 -9.69 -15.49 -4.81
N ARG A 215 -9.19 -16.19 -5.80
CA ARG A 215 -9.27 -17.64 -5.90
C ARG A 215 -8.01 -18.24 -6.49
N GLU A 216 -7.84 -19.53 -6.24
CA GLU A 216 -6.77 -20.33 -6.83
C GLU A 216 -6.79 -20.21 -8.36
N GLY A 217 -5.60 -20.04 -8.95
CA GLY A 217 -5.41 -19.84 -10.38
C GLY A 217 -5.66 -18.43 -10.89
N ASP A 218 -6.01 -17.47 -10.03
CA ASP A 218 -6.05 -16.06 -10.42
C ASP A 218 -4.69 -15.58 -10.91
N ARG A 219 -4.71 -14.64 -11.85
CA ARG A 219 -3.55 -13.99 -12.43
C ARG A 219 -3.56 -12.53 -11.99
N TYR A 220 -2.77 -12.23 -10.95
CA TYR A 220 -2.82 -10.96 -10.23
C TYR A 220 -1.68 -10.05 -10.67
N LEU A 221 -2.01 -8.94 -11.32
CA LEU A 221 -1.04 -7.94 -11.74
C LEU A 221 -0.78 -6.95 -10.60
N VAL A 222 0.45 -6.92 -10.06
CA VAL A 222 0.81 -6.08 -8.93
C VAL A 222 1.52 -4.83 -9.39
N LEU A 223 0.75 -3.73 -9.46
CA LEU A 223 1.21 -2.38 -9.83
C LEU A 223 1.69 -1.57 -8.64
N TYR A 224 1.05 -1.78 -7.47
CA TYR A 224 1.47 -1.07 -6.28
C TYR A 224 2.89 -1.46 -5.89
N PRO A 225 3.73 -0.48 -5.49
CA PRO A 225 5.10 -0.77 -5.09
C PRO A 225 5.20 -1.79 -3.95
N PHE A 226 6.17 -2.69 -4.02
CA PHE A 226 6.38 -3.72 -3.01
C PHE A 226 6.86 -3.19 -1.65
N PHE A 227 7.35 -1.97 -1.61
CA PHE A 227 7.63 -1.27 -0.35
C PHE A 227 6.37 -0.71 0.35
N HIS A 228 5.19 -0.90 -0.24
CA HIS A 228 3.90 -0.46 0.32
C HIS A 228 3.00 -1.67 0.61
N CYS A 229 2.14 -1.57 1.65
CA CYS A 229 1.23 -2.66 2.04
C CYS A 229 0.37 -3.18 0.88
N ALA A 230 -0.10 -2.31 -0.02
CA ALA A 230 -0.91 -2.73 -1.16
C ALA A 230 -0.13 -3.63 -2.15
N GLY A 231 1.16 -3.36 -2.37
CA GLY A 231 2.00 -4.19 -3.26
C GLY A 231 2.55 -5.42 -2.57
N TYR A 232 3.05 -5.28 -1.35
CA TYR A 232 3.59 -6.38 -0.57
C TYR A 232 2.48 -7.27 -0.03
N LYS A 233 1.69 -6.74 0.92
CA LYS A 233 0.81 -7.55 1.76
C LYS A 233 -0.45 -7.98 1.02
N ALA A 234 -1.21 -7.04 0.46
CA ALA A 234 -2.39 -7.33 -0.34
C ALA A 234 -2.05 -7.91 -1.73
N GLY A 235 -0.92 -7.48 -2.32
CA GLY A 235 -0.46 -7.92 -3.63
C GLY A 235 0.17 -9.31 -3.59
N TRP A 236 1.51 -9.40 -3.51
CA TRP A 236 2.18 -10.69 -3.69
C TRP A 236 1.97 -11.67 -2.53
N LEU A 237 1.92 -11.21 -1.26
CA LEU A 237 1.62 -12.12 -0.15
C LEU A 237 0.19 -12.66 -0.24
N GLY A 238 -0.80 -11.80 -0.46
CA GLY A 238 -2.20 -12.23 -0.65
C GLY A 238 -2.33 -13.25 -1.78
N SER A 239 -1.61 -13.05 -2.88
CA SER A 239 -1.57 -14.00 -4.00
C SER A 239 -1.01 -15.37 -3.61
N ILE A 240 0.11 -15.42 -2.89
CA ILE A 240 0.71 -16.67 -2.39
C ILE A 240 -0.27 -17.43 -1.48
N LEU A 241 -0.94 -16.72 -0.56
CA LEU A 241 -1.87 -17.32 0.40
C LEU A 241 -3.09 -17.99 -0.26
N ILE A 242 -3.50 -17.50 -1.43
CA ILE A 242 -4.67 -17.99 -2.16
C ILE A 242 -4.31 -18.97 -3.29
N GLY A 243 -3.06 -18.98 -3.75
CA GLY A 243 -2.62 -19.79 -4.90
C GLY A 243 -2.83 -19.09 -6.24
N ALA A 244 -2.65 -17.78 -6.28
CA ALA A 244 -2.68 -16.98 -7.50
C ALA A 244 -1.28 -16.85 -8.11
N THR A 245 -1.20 -16.54 -9.41
CA THR A 245 0.04 -16.20 -10.11
C THR A 245 0.28 -14.69 -10.00
N ILE A 246 1.47 -14.29 -9.59
CA ILE A 246 1.89 -12.90 -9.39
C ILE A 246 2.57 -12.38 -10.66
N TYR A 247 2.10 -11.22 -11.14
CA TYR A 247 2.70 -10.47 -12.24
C TYR A 247 3.24 -9.14 -11.69
N PRO A 248 4.52 -9.05 -11.30
CA PRO A 248 5.10 -7.80 -10.83
C PRO A 248 5.22 -6.80 -11.99
N GLU A 249 4.85 -5.54 -11.73
CA GLU A 249 5.03 -4.45 -12.66
C GLU A 249 5.79 -3.31 -12.00
N SER A 250 6.92 -2.92 -12.56
CA SER A 250 7.81 -1.93 -11.95
C SER A 250 7.52 -0.50 -12.40
N VAL A 251 7.03 -0.34 -13.62
CA VAL A 251 6.74 0.97 -14.23
C VAL A 251 5.37 0.94 -14.88
N LEU A 252 4.56 1.94 -14.57
CA LEU A 252 3.23 2.06 -15.18
C LEU A 252 3.33 2.69 -16.57
N ASP A 253 3.06 1.91 -17.59
CA ASP A 253 2.73 2.34 -18.94
C ASP A 253 1.41 1.69 -19.36
N VAL A 254 0.39 2.51 -19.67
CA VAL A 254 -0.96 2.02 -19.93
C VAL A 254 -1.01 1.08 -21.15
N SER A 255 -0.25 1.37 -22.19
CA SER A 255 -0.27 0.59 -23.42
C SER A 255 0.39 -0.79 -23.25
N SER A 256 1.51 -0.85 -22.53
CA SER A 256 2.18 -2.12 -22.21
C SER A 256 1.36 -2.94 -21.20
N LEU A 257 0.75 -2.27 -20.24
CA LEU A 257 -0.11 -2.90 -19.24
C LEU A 257 -1.32 -3.57 -19.88
N THR A 258 -2.06 -2.88 -20.74
CA THR A 258 -3.26 -3.46 -21.38
C THR A 258 -2.91 -4.62 -22.32
N ARG A 259 -1.78 -4.55 -23.03
CA ARG A 259 -1.25 -5.70 -23.81
C ARG A 259 -0.91 -6.88 -22.90
N LYS A 260 -0.28 -6.64 -21.74
CA LYS A 260 0.01 -7.69 -20.75
C LYS A 260 -1.27 -8.31 -20.20
N VAL A 261 -2.29 -7.50 -19.88
CA VAL A 261 -3.61 -7.99 -19.46
C VAL A 261 -4.18 -8.95 -20.50
N GLU A 262 -4.15 -8.57 -21.77
CA GLU A 262 -4.65 -9.40 -22.88
C GLU A 262 -3.85 -10.67 -23.08
N SER A 263 -2.51 -10.56 -23.19
CA SER A 263 -1.63 -11.70 -23.50
C SER A 263 -1.55 -12.71 -22.35
N GLU A 264 -1.46 -12.23 -21.12
CA GLU A 264 -1.34 -13.07 -19.92
C GLU A 264 -2.69 -13.41 -19.29
N LYS A 265 -3.82 -12.95 -19.86
CA LYS A 265 -5.17 -13.18 -19.33
C LYS A 265 -5.28 -12.84 -17.85
N ILE A 266 -4.82 -11.66 -17.49
CA ILE A 266 -4.86 -11.16 -16.11
C ILE A 266 -6.31 -11.15 -15.62
N THR A 267 -6.55 -11.69 -14.42
CA THR A 267 -7.90 -11.80 -13.83
C THR A 267 -8.12 -10.80 -12.70
N CYS A 268 -7.04 -10.32 -12.05
CA CYS A 268 -7.09 -9.35 -10.98
C CYS A 268 -6.19 -8.16 -11.34
N LEU A 269 -6.80 -6.99 -11.47
CA LEU A 269 -6.12 -5.73 -11.80
C LEU A 269 -6.46 -4.68 -10.75
N PRO A 270 -5.75 -4.63 -9.61
CA PRO A 270 -5.90 -3.53 -8.66
C PRO A 270 -5.15 -2.29 -9.13
N GLY A 271 -5.61 -1.13 -8.71
CA GLY A 271 -4.93 0.12 -9.03
C GLY A 271 -5.66 1.36 -8.52
N PRO A 272 -4.98 2.51 -8.49
CA PRO A 272 -5.62 3.76 -8.11
C PRO A 272 -6.67 4.19 -9.16
N PRO A 273 -7.64 5.03 -8.80
CA PRO A 273 -8.64 5.54 -9.74
C PRO A 273 -8.03 6.16 -11.00
N THR A 274 -6.89 6.82 -10.88
CA THR A 274 -6.17 7.45 -12.00
C THR A 274 -5.72 6.45 -13.06
N LEU A 275 -5.36 5.22 -12.68
CA LEU A 275 -5.05 4.15 -13.63
C LEU A 275 -6.25 3.88 -14.55
N PHE A 276 -7.43 3.66 -13.95
CA PHE A 276 -8.64 3.32 -14.71
C PHE A 276 -9.12 4.50 -15.54
N GLN A 277 -8.98 5.72 -15.05
CA GLN A 277 -9.23 6.93 -15.84
C GLN A 277 -8.32 6.98 -17.07
N SER A 278 -7.03 6.67 -16.91
CA SER A 278 -6.08 6.63 -18.02
C SER A 278 -6.39 5.52 -19.04
N ILE A 279 -6.76 4.32 -18.57
CA ILE A 279 -7.21 3.23 -19.44
C ILE A 279 -8.48 3.64 -20.21
N LEU A 280 -9.44 4.24 -19.53
CA LEU A 280 -10.72 4.69 -20.11
C LEU A 280 -10.56 5.87 -21.09
N ALA A 281 -9.47 6.64 -21.01
CA ALA A 281 -9.15 7.71 -21.95
C ALA A 281 -8.59 7.17 -23.29
N VAL A 282 -8.06 5.95 -23.32
CA VAL A 282 -7.62 5.30 -24.57
C VAL A 282 -8.85 4.91 -25.39
N PRO A 283 -8.93 5.18 -26.70
CA PRO A 283 -10.01 4.70 -27.57
C PRO A 283 -10.23 3.20 -27.43
N ARG A 284 -11.49 2.75 -27.45
CA ARG A 284 -11.85 1.34 -27.17
C ARG A 284 -11.11 0.35 -28.09
N GLU A 285 -10.96 0.68 -29.35
CA GLU A 285 -10.27 -0.11 -30.38
C GLU A 285 -8.76 -0.22 -30.18
N GLN A 286 -8.17 0.61 -29.32
CA GLN A 286 -6.73 0.64 -29.02
C GLN A 286 -6.42 0.14 -27.60
N ARG A 287 -7.45 -0.18 -26.82
CA ARG A 287 -7.33 -0.51 -25.38
C ARG A 287 -6.81 -1.94 -25.11
N GLY A 288 -6.89 -2.82 -26.11
CA GLY A 288 -6.69 -4.26 -25.93
C GLY A 288 -7.88 -4.94 -25.22
N ASP A 289 -7.83 -6.26 -25.12
CA ASP A 289 -8.89 -7.06 -24.48
C ASP A 289 -8.67 -7.18 -22.98
N LEU A 290 -9.53 -6.52 -22.18
CA LEU A 290 -9.55 -6.59 -20.72
C LEU A 290 -10.63 -7.54 -20.17
N SER A 291 -11.31 -8.32 -21.01
CA SER A 291 -12.43 -9.17 -20.61
C SER A 291 -12.07 -10.27 -19.62
N SER A 292 -10.77 -10.60 -19.49
CA SER A 292 -10.29 -11.54 -18.47
C SER A 292 -10.30 -10.96 -17.06
N VAL A 293 -10.30 -9.61 -16.90
CA VAL A 293 -10.28 -8.94 -15.61
C VAL A 293 -11.65 -9.04 -14.94
N ARG A 294 -11.76 -9.87 -13.93
CA ARG A 294 -13.00 -10.05 -13.17
C ARG A 294 -13.04 -9.26 -11.85
N LEU A 295 -11.86 -8.92 -11.31
CA LEU A 295 -11.70 -8.28 -10.00
C LEU A 295 -10.76 -7.09 -10.09
N SER A 296 -11.19 -5.98 -9.54
CA SER A 296 -10.37 -4.81 -9.29
C SER A 296 -10.59 -4.31 -7.86
N ILE A 297 -9.51 -3.90 -7.22
CA ILE A 297 -9.56 -3.18 -5.95
C ILE A 297 -8.98 -1.80 -6.22
N THR A 298 -9.79 -0.76 -6.03
CA THR A 298 -9.40 0.63 -6.25
C THR A 298 -9.60 1.44 -4.97
N GLY A 299 -8.75 2.42 -4.72
CA GLY A 299 -8.82 3.18 -3.47
C GLY A 299 -7.62 4.10 -3.29
N SER A 300 -7.17 4.28 -2.05
CA SER A 300 -6.15 5.24 -1.63
C SER A 300 -6.54 6.72 -1.78
N THR A 301 -7.66 7.00 -2.44
CA THR A 301 -8.27 8.32 -2.63
C THR A 301 -9.76 8.15 -2.90
N VAL A 302 -10.49 9.27 -3.02
CA VAL A 302 -11.92 9.25 -3.36
C VAL A 302 -12.16 8.58 -4.71
N VAL A 303 -13.07 7.60 -4.76
CA VAL A 303 -13.45 6.89 -5.97
C VAL A 303 -14.83 7.40 -6.41
N PRO A 304 -14.95 8.16 -7.54
CA PRO A 304 -16.25 8.63 -8.02
C PRO A 304 -17.16 7.46 -8.45
N PRO A 305 -18.48 7.47 -8.13
CA PRO A 305 -19.40 6.41 -8.58
C PRO A 305 -19.36 6.20 -10.09
N ALA A 306 -19.31 7.30 -10.85
CA ALA A 306 -19.23 7.26 -12.31
C ALA A 306 -18.02 6.45 -12.83
N LEU A 307 -16.90 6.46 -12.12
CA LEU A 307 -15.74 5.65 -12.49
C LEU A 307 -16.02 4.16 -12.31
N ILE A 308 -16.68 3.77 -11.21
CA ILE A 308 -17.03 2.37 -10.94
C ILE A 308 -17.98 1.84 -12.01
N TYR A 309 -18.99 2.64 -12.38
CA TYR A 309 -19.91 2.28 -13.48
C TYR A 309 -19.14 2.07 -14.78
N ARG A 310 -18.27 3.02 -15.14
CA ARG A 310 -17.46 2.91 -16.36
C ARG A 310 -16.52 1.73 -16.36
N MET A 311 -15.92 1.39 -15.22
CA MET A 311 -15.09 0.20 -15.08
C MET A 311 -15.89 -1.10 -15.32
N ARG A 312 -17.12 -1.17 -14.82
CA ARG A 312 -18.02 -2.31 -15.05
C ARG A 312 -18.53 -2.36 -16.49
N GLU A 313 -19.01 -1.27 -17.05
CA GLU A 313 -19.68 -1.23 -18.34
C GLU A 313 -18.72 -1.19 -19.52
N GLU A 314 -17.66 -0.35 -19.45
CA GLU A 314 -16.74 -0.16 -20.57
C GLU A 314 -15.52 -1.09 -20.54
N LEU A 315 -15.05 -1.51 -19.35
CA LEU A 315 -13.91 -2.44 -19.21
C LEU A 315 -14.36 -3.88 -18.91
N GLY A 316 -15.64 -4.12 -18.62
CA GLY A 316 -16.17 -5.45 -18.33
C GLY A 316 -15.78 -6.02 -16.97
N ILE A 317 -15.28 -5.20 -16.03
CA ILE A 317 -14.82 -5.66 -14.73
C ILE A 317 -16.03 -5.99 -13.84
N GLU A 318 -16.24 -7.27 -13.56
CA GLU A 318 -17.40 -7.76 -12.79
C GLU A 318 -17.42 -7.18 -11.37
N ARG A 319 -16.27 -7.20 -10.67
CA ARG A 319 -16.14 -6.75 -9.28
C ARG A 319 -15.17 -5.61 -9.17
N VAL A 320 -15.69 -4.44 -8.83
CA VAL A 320 -14.90 -3.26 -8.49
C VAL A 320 -15.13 -2.98 -7.02
N LEU A 321 -14.09 -3.14 -6.21
CA LEU A 321 -14.14 -3.07 -4.76
C LEU A 321 -13.23 -1.96 -4.24
N THR A 322 -13.43 -1.59 -2.98
CA THR A 322 -12.55 -0.67 -2.25
C THR A 322 -12.20 -1.22 -0.87
N GLY A 323 -11.21 -0.64 -0.24
CA GLY A 323 -10.82 -1.01 1.11
C GLY A 323 -10.14 0.15 1.84
N TYR A 324 -10.07 -0.01 3.15
CA TYR A 324 -9.42 0.92 4.06
C TYR A 324 -8.42 0.19 4.95
N GLY A 325 -7.31 0.82 5.19
CA GLY A 325 -6.30 0.36 6.14
C GLY A 325 -5.10 1.29 6.18
N LEU A 326 -4.30 1.11 7.22
CA LEU A 326 -3.05 1.81 7.47
C LEU A 326 -1.92 0.79 7.57
N THR A 327 -0.69 1.24 7.47
CA THR A 327 0.47 0.38 7.73
C THR A 327 0.39 -0.22 9.13
N GLU A 328 -0.05 0.57 10.10
CA GLU A 328 -0.28 0.25 11.51
C GLU A 328 -1.35 -0.83 11.73
N THR A 329 -2.14 -1.14 10.70
CA THR A 329 -3.16 -2.21 10.72
C THR A 329 -2.85 -3.33 9.71
N CYS A 330 -1.57 -3.60 9.47
CA CYS A 330 -1.11 -4.54 8.42
C CYS A 330 -1.65 -4.21 7.02
N GLY A 331 -2.15 -2.99 6.78
CA GLY A 331 -2.69 -2.54 5.50
C GLY A 331 -4.19 -2.74 5.30
N THR A 332 -4.91 -3.40 6.22
CA THR A 332 -6.34 -3.66 6.04
C THR A 332 -7.12 -3.55 7.36
N VAL A 333 -8.16 -2.74 7.36
CA VAL A 333 -9.17 -2.63 8.43
C VAL A 333 -10.53 -3.04 7.91
N ALA A 334 -10.93 -2.50 6.75
CA ALA A 334 -12.25 -2.71 6.18
C ALA A 334 -12.18 -2.93 4.67
N LEU A 335 -13.14 -3.69 4.14
CA LEU A 335 -13.27 -4.02 2.73
C LEU A 335 -14.74 -3.96 2.31
N SER A 336 -15.00 -3.46 1.11
CA SER A 336 -16.31 -3.61 0.49
C SER A 336 -16.57 -5.07 0.12
N GLU A 337 -17.85 -5.44 0.09
CA GLU A 337 -18.29 -6.79 -0.24
C GLU A 337 -18.52 -6.97 -1.73
N ALA A 338 -18.51 -8.22 -2.18
CA ALA A 338 -18.63 -8.55 -3.60
C ALA A 338 -19.94 -8.06 -4.22
N ASP A 339 -21.01 -8.00 -3.42
CA ASP A 339 -22.38 -7.64 -3.85
C ASP A 339 -22.71 -6.16 -3.62
N ASP A 340 -21.72 -5.35 -3.14
CA ASP A 340 -21.92 -3.92 -2.93
C ASP A 340 -22.22 -3.20 -4.25
N THR A 341 -23.19 -2.28 -4.18
CA THR A 341 -23.51 -1.42 -5.33
C THR A 341 -22.38 -0.42 -5.59
N PRO A 342 -22.24 0.11 -6.80
CA PRO A 342 -21.26 1.16 -7.10
C PRO A 342 -21.34 2.37 -6.17
N GLU A 343 -22.56 2.74 -5.73
CA GLU A 343 -22.77 3.80 -4.74
C GLU A 343 -22.18 3.43 -3.38
N THR A 344 -22.44 2.23 -2.88
CA THR A 344 -21.90 1.74 -1.61
C THR A 344 -20.38 1.72 -1.66
N VAL A 345 -19.78 1.14 -2.71
CA VAL A 345 -18.31 1.10 -2.91
C VAL A 345 -17.70 2.50 -2.96
N SER A 346 -18.37 3.47 -3.60
CA SER A 346 -17.84 4.85 -3.72
C SER A 346 -18.02 5.68 -2.45
N GLN A 347 -19.01 5.34 -1.61
CA GLN A 347 -19.38 6.14 -0.44
C GLN A 347 -18.87 5.57 0.88
N SER A 348 -18.40 4.32 0.88
CA SER A 348 -17.88 3.63 2.06
C SER A 348 -16.54 2.96 1.79
N CYS A 349 -15.90 2.54 2.85
CA CYS A 349 -14.70 1.69 2.82
C CYS A 349 -15.04 0.21 3.08
N GLY A 350 -16.33 -0.14 3.10
CA GLY A 350 -16.81 -1.47 3.43
C GLY A 350 -16.96 -1.73 4.93
N HIS A 351 -17.03 -3.00 5.29
CA HIS A 351 -17.11 -3.51 6.66
C HIS A 351 -15.72 -3.83 7.23
N ALA A 352 -15.60 -3.76 8.55
CA ALA A 352 -14.43 -4.29 9.24
C ALA A 352 -14.22 -5.77 8.89
N ILE A 353 -12.97 -6.16 8.59
CA ILE A 353 -12.66 -7.57 8.32
C ILE A 353 -12.94 -8.44 9.55
N ALA A 354 -13.27 -9.72 9.34
CA ALA A 354 -13.71 -10.63 10.38
C ALA A 354 -12.76 -10.67 11.59
N GLY A 355 -13.31 -10.47 12.79
CA GLY A 355 -12.56 -10.49 14.05
C GLY A 355 -11.85 -9.18 14.40
N MET A 356 -12.17 -8.10 13.70
CA MET A 356 -11.74 -6.74 14.03
C MET A 356 -12.87 -5.95 14.67
N GLU A 357 -12.51 -5.07 15.59
CA GLU A 357 -13.44 -4.09 16.18
C GLU A 357 -13.07 -2.69 15.68
N VAL A 358 -14.09 -1.94 15.27
CA VAL A 358 -13.96 -0.53 14.88
C VAL A 358 -15.04 0.27 15.63
N ARG A 359 -14.67 1.42 16.16
CA ARG A 359 -15.57 2.37 16.82
C ARG A 359 -15.27 3.79 16.37
N CYS A 360 -16.25 4.69 16.50
CA CYS A 360 -16.05 6.12 16.45
C CYS A 360 -15.94 6.66 17.86
N VAL A 361 -14.96 7.53 18.12
CA VAL A 361 -14.80 8.21 19.43
C VAL A 361 -14.71 9.72 19.25
N ASP A 362 -15.11 10.46 20.30
CA ASP A 362 -14.91 11.91 20.39
C ASP A 362 -13.46 12.25 20.81
N ASP A 363 -13.14 13.54 20.93
CA ASP A 363 -11.81 14.00 21.35
C ASP A 363 -11.43 13.63 22.79
N ALA A 364 -12.42 13.27 23.62
CA ALA A 364 -12.21 12.78 24.98
C ALA A 364 -12.07 11.25 25.06
N GLY A 365 -12.18 10.53 23.91
CA GLY A 365 -12.11 9.09 23.81
C GLY A 365 -13.44 8.38 24.13
N ASN A 366 -14.55 9.09 24.29
CA ASN A 366 -15.85 8.47 24.52
C ASN A 366 -16.39 7.87 23.22
N VAL A 367 -16.98 6.67 23.31
CA VAL A 367 -17.60 6.01 22.17
C VAL A 367 -18.85 6.76 21.75
N LEU A 368 -18.92 7.12 20.47
CA LEU A 368 -20.05 7.82 19.88
C LEU A 368 -21.14 6.84 19.40
N PRO A 369 -22.41 7.27 19.41
CA PRO A 369 -23.51 6.54 18.78
C PRO A 369 -23.25 6.28 17.29
N ILE A 370 -23.84 5.19 16.79
CA ILE A 370 -23.83 4.88 15.35
C ILE A 370 -24.43 6.05 14.57
N GLY A 371 -23.76 6.46 13.49
CA GLY A 371 -24.15 7.57 12.63
C GLY A 371 -23.53 8.92 13.00
N GLU A 372 -22.88 9.01 14.15
CA GLU A 372 -22.15 10.23 14.55
C GLU A 372 -20.72 10.21 14.01
N THR A 373 -20.20 11.42 13.74
CA THR A 373 -18.85 11.61 13.21
C THR A 373 -17.84 11.66 14.35
N GLY A 374 -16.80 10.82 14.26
CA GLY A 374 -15.70 10.78 15.22
C GLY A 374 -14.44 10.16 14.66
N GLU A 375 -13.39 10.07 15.48
CA GLU A 375 -12.18 9.36 15.13
C GLU A 375 -12.43 7.85 15.11
N PHE A 376 -12.00 7.16 14.06
CA PHE A 376 -11.98 5.71 14.06
C PHE A 376 -10.88 5.19 14.97
N VAL A 377 -11.26 4.32 15.90
CA VAL A 377 -10.33 3.50 16.67
C VAL A 377 -10.52 2.03 16.33
N VAL A 378 -9.41 1.30 16.22
CA VAL A 378 -9.38 -0.08 15.74
C VAL A 378 -8.71 -0.98 16.77
N ARG A 379 -9.30 -2.14 17.04
CA ARG A 379 -8.73 -3.15 17.92
C ARG A 379 -8.83 -4.53 17.29
N GLY A 380 -7.74 -5.30 17.37
CA GLY A 380 -7.72 -6.69 16.93
C GLY A 380 -6.36 -7.17 16.44
N TYR A 381 -6.35 -8.29 15.78
CA TYR A 381 -5.12 -8.99 15.36
C TYR A 381 -4.33 -8.26 14.25
N ASN A 382 -4.92 -7.29 13.57
CA ASN A 382 -4.26 -6.50 12.54
C ASN A 382 -3.44 -5.32 13.10
N VAL A 383 -3.67 -4.93 14.37
CA VAL A 383 -2.98 -3.80 15.00
C VAL A 383 -1.51 -4.17 15.19
N MET A 384 -0.61 -3.29 14.75
CA MET A 384 0.84 -3.43 14.85
C MET A 384 1.31 -3.77 16.27
N LYS A 385 2.52 -4.30 16.42
CA LYS A 385 3.15 -4.47 17.75
C LYS A 385 3.58 -3.14 18.36
N GLY A 386 3.74 -2.12 17.55
CA GLY A 386 4.17 -0.77 17.92
C GLY A 386 5.12 -0.20 16.88
N TYR A 387 5.63 0.99 17.16
CA TYR A 387 6.69 1.60 16.38
C TYR A 387 8.07 1.12 16.85
N PHE A 388 8.93 0.79 15.91
CA PHE A 388 10.26 0.24 16.18
C PHE A 388 11.12 1.20 17.03
N GLU A 389 11.52 0.73 18.21
CA GLU A 389 12.30 1.49 19.19
C GLU A 389 11.71 2.90 19.50
N ASP A 390 10.38 3.00 19.50
CA ASP A 390 9.66 4.23 19.83
C ASP A 390 8.44 3.94 20.73
N PRO A 391 8.67 3.63 22.02
CA PRO A 391 7.60 3.31 22.95
C PRO A 391 6.69 4.52 23.23
N VAL A 392 7.19 5.75 23.12
CA VAL A 392 6.41 6.97 23.33
C VAL A 392 5.37 7.11 22.22
N ALA A 393 5.80 7.10 20.96
CA ALA A 393 4.89 7.15 19.83
C ALA A 393 3.93 5.95 19.79
N THR A 394 4.37 4.78 20.27
CA THR A 394 3.50 3.60 20.39
C THR A 394 2.39 3.83 21.38
N ALA A 395 2.68 4.37 22.58
CA ALA A 395 1.69 4.66 23.61
C ALA A 395 0.74 5.81 23.22
N GLU A 396 1.20 6.75 22.37
CA GLU A 396 0.34 7.78 21.79
C GLU A 396 -0.63 7.21 20.74
N ALA A 397 -0.22 6.18 20.01
CA ALA A 397 -1.03 5.59 18.93
C ALA A 397 -1.95 4.46 19.43
N ILE A 398 -1.53 3.68 20.42
CA ILE A 398 -2.28 2.53 20.96
C ILE A 398 -2.52 2.78 22.44
N ASP A 399 -3.79 2.90 22.81
CA ASP A 399 -4.17 3.14 24.21
C ASP A 399 -4.00 1.88 25.10
N ALA A 400 -4.25 2.06 26.42
CA ALA A 400 -4.08 1.00 27.42
C ALA A 400 -5.04 -0.21 27.21
N ASP A 401 -6.16 -0.02 26.52
CA ASP A 401 -7.15 -1.06 26.19
C ASP A 401 -6.87 -1.72 24.83
N GLY A 402 -5.78 -1.35 24.15
CA GLY A 402 -5.32 -1.89 22.87
C GLY A 402 -6.05 -1.32 21.66
N TRP A 403 -6.69 -0.17 21.77
CA TRP A 403 -7.26 0.55 20.63
C TRP A 403 -6.21 1.40 19.95
N LEU A 404 -6.05 1.18 18.63
CA LEU A 404 -5.25 2.03 17.78
C LEU A 404 -6.07 3.24 17.34
N HIS A 405 -5.61 4.43 17.68
CA HIS A 405 -6.11 5.71 17.17
C HIS A 405 -5.60 5.93 15.75
N THR A 406 -6.52 5.92 14.78
CA THR A 406 -6.13 5.94 13.36
C THR A 406 -5.80 7.34 12.85
N GLY A 407 -6.30 8.37 13.54
CA GLY A 407 -6.28 9.74 13.06
C GLY A 407 -7.21 9.99 11.86
N ASP A 408 -8.00 9.00 11.44
CA ASP A 408 -8.99 9.15 10.38
C ASP A 408 -10.37 9.41 11.01
N ILE A 409 -11.04 10.45 10.55
CA ILE A 409 -12.37 10.86 10.99
C ILE A 409 -13.40 10.24 10.05
N GLY A 410 -14.48 9.72 10.63
CA GLY A 410 -15.51 9.09 9.83
C GLY A 410 -16.79 8.78 10.57
N ILE A 411 -17.64 8.03 9.90
CA ILE A 411 -18.95 7.60 10.38
C ILE A 411 -19.06 6.09 10.23
N LEU A 412 -19.50 5.42 11.29
CA LEU A 412 -19.95 4.04 11.23
C LEU A 412 -21.47 4.05 11.06
N ASP A 413 -21.96 3.56 9.92
CA ASP A 413 -23.41 3.55 9.65
C ASP A 413 -24.12 2.38 10.36
N ALA A 414 -25.48 2.40 10.37
CA ALA A 414 -26.29 1.37 11.02
C ALA A 414 -26.13 -0.04 10.41
N ARG A 415 -25.57 -0.15 9.21
CA ARG A 415 -25.27 -1.42 8.56
C ARG A 415 -23.85 -1.91 8.89
N GLY A 416 -23.04 -1.10 9.60
CA GLY A 416 -21.65 -1.41 9.93
C GLY A 416 -20.63 -0.98 8.87
N TYR A 417 -21.03 -0.17 7.86
CA TYR A 417 -20.11 0.38 6.87
C TYR A 417 -19.32 1.57 7.43
N LEU A 418 -18.01 1.56 7.18
CA LEU A 418 -17.12 2.65 7.52
C LEU A 418 -17.11 3.67 6.38
N ARG A 419 -17.34 4.93 6.70
CA ARG A 419 -17.21 6.04 5.75
C ARG A 419 -16.23 7.07 6.30
N ILE A 420 -15.03 7.14 5.71
CA ILE A 420 -14.05 8.18 6.05
C ILE A 420 -14.57 9.51 5.51
N THR A 421 -14.58 10.51 6.36
CA THR A 421 -14.95 11.89 6.00
C THR A 421 -13.72 12.77 5.89
N ASP A 422 -12.68 12.54 6.73
CA ASP A 422 -11.42 13.28 6.66
C ASP A 422 -10.31 12.63 7.50
N ARG A 423 -9.18 13.35 7.63
CA ARG A 423 -8.13 13.10 8.60
C ARG A 423 -8.12 14.17 9.69
N LYS A 424 -8.03 13.78 10.93
CA LYS A 424 -8.01 14.68 12.11
C LYS A 424 -6.99 15.81 11.96
N LYS A 425 -5.83 15.53 11.41
CA LYS A 425 -4.73 16.48 11.14
C LYS A 425 -4.91 17.38 9.92
N ASP A 426 -5.81 17.04 9.00
CA ASP A 426 -6.10 17.82 7.80
C ASP A 426 -7.33 18.71 7.99
N MET A 427 -8.17 18.43 9.00
CA MET A 427 -9.29 19.27 9.41
C MET A 427 -8.78 20.68 9.76
N PHE A 428 -9.56 21.69 9.41
CA PHE A 428 -9.34 23.08 9.78
C PHE A 428 -10.62 23.71 10.32
N ILE A 429 -10.49 24.77 11.11
CA ILE A 429 -11.61 25.36 11.84
C ILE A 429 -11.93 26.73 11.28
N VAL A 430 -13.13 26.90 10.69
CA VAL A 430 -13.62 28.15 10.13
C VAL A 430 -14.67 28.76 11.05
N GLY A 431 -14.31 29.80 11.80
CA GLY A 431 -15.25 30.49 12.69
C GLY A 431 -15.93 29.58 13.71
N GLY A 432 -15.22 28.58 14.23
CA GLY A 432 -15.72 27.61 15.19
C GLY A 432 -16.36 26.34 14.58
N PHE A 433 -16.45 26.25 13.26
CA PHE A 433 -16.96 25.06 12.56
C PHE A 433 -15.83 24.20 12.02
N ASN A 434 -15.86 22.90 12.31
CA ASN A 434 -14.94 21.94 11.74
C ASN A 434 -15.20 21.80 10.24
N CYS A 435 -14.17 22.02 9.43
CA CYS A 435 -14.16 21.84 8.00
C CYS A 435 -13.26 20.66 7.64
N TYR A 436 -13.82 19.73 6.92
CA TYR A 436 -13.15 18.50 6.51
C TYR A 436 -12.79 18.59 5.03
N PRO A 437 -11.49 18.75 4.68
CA PRO A 437 -11.04 18.86 3.29
C PRO A 437 -11.62 17.81 2.36
N ALA A 438 -11.65 16.53 2.79
CA ALA A 438 -12.13 15.45 1.95
C ALA A 438 -13.63 15.57 1.62
N GLU A 439 -14.45 16.12 2.51
CA GLU A 439 -15.86 16.41 2.23
C GLU A 439 -16.00 17.50 1.17
N ILE A 440 -15.21 18.57 1.31
CA ILE A 440 -15.21 19.70 0.35
C ILE A 440 -14.71 19.22 -1.02
N GLU A 441 -13.62 18.47 -1.04
CA GLU A 441 -13.04 17.86 -2.24
C GLU A 441 -14.05 16.96 -2.96
N LYS A 442 -14.78 16.13 -2.22
CA LYS A 442 -15.82 15.25 -2.78
C LYS A 442 -16.93 16.05 -3.48
N ILE A 443 -17.39 17.14 -2.86
CA ILE A 443 -18.41 18.00 -3.46
C ILE A 443 -17.84 18.65 -4.72
N MET A 444 -16.63 19.21 -4.65
CA MET A 444 -15.98 19.88 -5.78
C MET A 444 -15.71 18.93 -6.96
N LEU A 445 -15.33 17.67 -6.71
CA LEU A 445 -15.15 16.64 -7.75
C LEU A 445 -16.44 16.27 -8.50
N GLY A 446 -17.60 16.68 -7.98
CA GLY A 446 -18.87 16.62 -8.72
C GLY A 446 -18.93 17.55 -9.93
N ASN A 447 -17.99 18.49 -10.07
CA ASN A 447 -17.87 19.33 -11.27
C ASN A 447 -17.06 18.57 -12.35
N PRO A 448 -17.63 18.32 -13.54
CA PRO A 448 -16.96 17.55 -14.60
C PRO A 448 -15.70 18.22 -15.16
N ALA A 449 -15.52 19.52 -14.98
CA ALA A 449 -14.33 20.25 -15.43
C ALA A 449 -13.07 19.96 -14.60
N TYR A 450 -13.22 19.39 -13.40
CA TYR A 450 -12.07 19.15 -12.51
C TYR A 450 -11.54 17.72 -12.65
N ALA A 451 -10.24 17.61 -12.92
CA ALA A 451 -9.54 16.32 -13.00
C ALA A 451 -9.09 15.85 -11.61
N GLN A 452 -8.46 16.75 -10.86
CA GLN A 452 -7.96 16.50 -9.50
C GLN A 452 -8.10 17.81 -8.70
N LEU A 453 -8.18 17.67 -7.38
CA LEU A 453 -8.13 18.83 -6.49
C LEU A 453 -7.68 18.44 -5.09
N ALA A 454 -7.22 19.43 -4.34
CA ALA A 454 -6.89 19.32 -2.93
C ALA A 454 -7.33 20.59 -2.19
N VAL A 455 -7.86 20.43 -0.99
CA VAL A 455 -8.22 21.53 -0.10
C VAL A 455 -7.37 21.46 1.17
N ILE A 456 -6.85 22.60 1.59
CA ILE A 456 -6.12 22.76 2.85
C ILE A 456 -6.69 23.94 3.66
N GLY A 457 -6.54 23.88 4.96
CA GLY A 457 -6.74 25.04 5.83
C GLY A 457 -5.56 25.99 5.72
N VAL A 458 -5.83 27.29 5.62
CA VAL A 458 -4.82 28.35 5.69
C VAL A 458 -5.26 29.40 6.71
N PRO A 459 -4.32 30.08 7.41
CA PRO A 459 -4.63 31.07 8.42
C PRO A 459 -5.49 32.22 7.85
N ASP A 460 -6.44 32.69 8.66
CA ASP A 460 -7.31 33.85 8.37
C ASP A 460 -7.51 34.67 9.65
N GLU A 461 -7.27 35.99 9.58
CA GLU A 461 -7.34 36.86 10.76
C GLU A 461 -8.71 36.90 11.44
N ARG A 462 -9.79 36.71 10.68
CA ARG A 462 -11.17 36.81 11.19
C ARG A 462 -11.76 35.47 11.60
N MET A 463 -11.49 34.43 10.81
CA MET A 463 -12.14 33.12 10.95
C MET A 463 -11.25 32.08 11.62
N GLY A 464 -10.00 32.43 11.97
CA GLY A 464 -8.95 31.53 12.44
C GLY A 464 -8.28 30.81 11.29
N GLU A 465 -9.03 30.00 10.55
CA GLU A 465 -8.60 29.36 9.30
C GLU A 465 -9.70 29.47 8.23
N VAL A 466 -9.32 29.34 6.98
CA VAL A 466 -10.23 29.21 5.83
C VAL A 466 -9.70 28.19 4.81
N GLY A 467 -10.58 27.63 3.99
CA GLY A 467 -10.21 26.70 2.94
C GLY A 467 -9.48 27.40 1.79
N LYS A 468 -8.35 26.83 1.34
CA LYS A 468 -7.73 27.09 0.04
C LYS A 468 -7.79 25.83 -0.81
N ALA A 469 -8.32 25.95 -2.05
CA ALA A 469 -8.40 24.83 -2.98
C ALA A 469 -7.35 24.96 -4.09
N TYR A 470 -6.70 23.83 -4.41
CA TYR A 470 -5.84 23.66 -5.58
C TYR A 470 -6.59 22.78 -6.58
N VAL A 471 -6.75 23.24 -7.81
CA VAL A 471 -7.59 22.58 -8.82
C VAL A 471 -6.79 22.29 -10.08
N VAL A 472 -6.78 21.03 -10.52
CA VAL A 472 -6.28 20.61 -11.82
C VAL A 472 -7.48 20.44 -12.74
N LEU A 473 -7.48 21.13 -13.86
CA LEU A 473 -8.56 21.07 -14.86
C LEU A 473 -8.38 19.88 -15.79
N ARG A 474 -9.49 19.34 -16.32
CA ARG A 474 -9.44 18.38 -17.43
C ARG A 474 -8.95 19.07 -18.70
N GLY A 475 -8.34 18.30 -19.59
CA GLY A 475 -7.78 18.83 -20.83
C GLY A 475 -8.82 19.60 -21.64
N GLY A 476 -8.48 20.84 -22.03
CA GLY A 476 -9.35 21.72 -22.79
C GLY A 476 -10.32 22.61 -21.99
N GLU A 477 -10.53 22.28 -20.70
CA GLU A 477 -11.39 23.09 -19.82
C GLU A 477 -10.71 24.37 -19.39
N LYS A 478 -11.50 25.41 -19.17
CA LYS A 478 -11.06 26.73 -18.68
C LYS A 478 -12.01 27.21 -17.59
N THR A 479 -11.48 27.75 -16.54
CA THR A 479 -12.23 28.37 -15.45
C THR A 479 -11.36 29.43 -14.77
N THR A 480 -11.98 30.26 -13.93
CA THR A 480 -11.22 31.19 -13.06
C THR A 480 -11.43 30.84 -11.61
N PRO A 481 -10.51 31.25 -10.71
CA PRO A 481 -10.68 31.05 -9.27
C PRO A 481 -12.04 31.54 -8.75
N GLU A 482 -12.52 32.71 -9.25
CA GLU A 482 -13.78 33.29 -8.84
C GLU A 482 -14.97 32.42 -9.28
N ALA A 483 -14.93 31.85 -10.49
CA ALA A 483 -15.95 30.93 -10.98
C ALA A 483 -16.03 29.65 -10.18
N VAL A 484 -14.86 29.10 -9.75
CA VAL A 484 -14.80 27.93 -8.85
C VAL A 484 -15.43 28.26 -7.50
N ILE A 485 -15.09 29.40 -6.90
CA ILE A 485 -15.68 29.85 -5.62
C ILE A 485 -17.19 30.05 -5.73
N ALA A 486 -17.64 30.68 -6.82
CA ALA A 486 -19.08 30.90 -7.08
C ALA A 486 -19.82 29.57 -7.19
N TRP A 487 -19.27 28.61 -7.93
CA TRP A 487 -19.84 27.26 -8.02
C TRP A 487 -19.90 26.55 -6.66
N CYS A 488 -18.84 26.65 -5.83
CA CYS A 488 -18.84 26.07 -4.49
C CYS A 488 -19.92 26.67 -3.59
N ARG A 489 -20.19 27.98 -3.68
CA ARG A 489 -21.25 28.66 -2.91
C ARG A 489 -22.65 28.13 -3.19
N GLU A 490 -22.89 27.60 -4.36
CA GLU A 490 -24.18 26.98 -4.72
C GLU A 490 -24.30 25.53 -4.18
N LYS A 491 -23.19 24.88 -3.88
CA LYS A 491 -23.14 23.44 -3.59
C LYS A 491 -22.88 23.09 -2.12
N MET A 492 -22.37 24.03 -1.33
CA MET A 492 -22.02 23.77 0.06
C MET A 492 -22.25 24.96 0.98
N ALA A 493 -22.30 24.69 2.29
CA ALA A 493 -22.45 25.73 3.29
C ALA A 493 -21.29 26.73 3.24
N ASN A 494 -21.57 28.01 3.53
CA ASN A 494 -20.63 29.11 3.32
C ASN A 494 -19.29 28.95 4.07
N TYR A 495 -19.30 28.32 5.25
CA TYR A 495 -18.06 28.07 6.00
C TYR A 495 -17.16 26.98 5.35
N LYS A 496 -17.71 26.10 4.52
CA LYS A 496 -16.97 25.06 3.75
C LYS A 496 -16.41 25.60 2.43
N VAL A 497 -16.92 26.72 1.95
CA VAL A 497 -16.51 27.30 0.66
C VAL A 497 -15.05 27.77 0.74
N PRO A 498 -14.13 27.26 -0.11
CA PRO A 498 -12.77 27.76 -0.18
C PRO A 498 -12.74 29.28 -0.43
N ARG A 499 -11.96 30.01 0.34
CA ARG A 499 -11.83 31.49 0.18
C ARG A 499 -10.83 31.86 -0.88
N SER A 500 -9.91 30.97 -1.21
CA SER A 500 -8.97 31.12 -2.31
C SER A 500 -8.87 29.85 -3.14
N VAL A 501 -8.61 30.00 -4.40
CA VAL A 501 -8.45 28.90 -5.36
C VAL A 501 -7.21 29.16 -6.21
N GLU A 502 -6.41 28.13 -6.41
CA GLU A 502 -5.26 28.14 -7.30
C GLU A 502 -5.43 27.04 -8.36
N ILE A 503 -5.39 27.44 -9.63
CA ILE A 503 -5.45 26.50 -10.76
C ILE A 503 -4.01 26.08 -11.05
N VAL A 504 -3.74 24.77 -10.93
CA VAL A 504 -2.40 24.19 -11.08
C VAL A 504 -2.39 23.13 -12.17
N SER A 505 -1.23 22.90 -12.76
CA SER A 505 -1.06 21.85 -13.78
C SER A 505 -1.06 20.44 -13.17
N GLU A 506 -0.57 20.31 -11.95
CA GLU A 506 -0.49 19.04 -11.22
C GLU A 506 -0.48 19.27 -9.70
N LEU A 507 -0.83 18.24 -8.93
CA LEU A 507 -0.73 18.21 -7.47
C LEU A 507 0.50 17.39 -7.03
N PRO A 508 1.17 17.78 -5.94
CA PRO A 508 2.25 16.98 -5.38
C PRO A 508 1.69 15.66 -4.84
N THR A 509 2.15 14.53 -5.39
CA THR A 509 1.72 13.19 -5.00
C THR A 509 2.87 12.34 -4.48
N ASN A 510 2.56 11.33 -3.67
CA ASN A 510 3.52 10.30 -3.29
C ASN A 510 3.57 9.18 -4.36
N ALA A 511 4.39 8.14 -4.09
CA ALA A 511 4.58 7.00 -5.00
C ALA A 511 3.30 6.19 -5.26
N THR A 512 2.28 6.30 -4.40
CA THR A 512 0.99 5.61 -4.57
C THR A 512 -0.08 6.51 -5.20
N GLY A 513 0.29 7.72 -5.65
CA GLY A 513 -0.64 8.69 -6.25
C GLY A 513 -1.44 9.51 -5.22
N LYS A 514 -1.16 9.39 -3.92
CA LYS A 514 -1.84 10.16 -2.87
C LYS A 514 -1.27 11.57 -2.80
N VAL A 515 -2.17 12.59 -2.78
CA VAL A 515 -1.79 14.00 -2.66
C VAL A 515 -1.09 14.26 -1.32
N GLN A 516 0.04 14.96 -1.39
CA GLN A 516 0.85 15.36 -0.23
C GLN A 516 0.46 16.78 0.23
N LYS A 517 -0.66 16.90 0.95
CA LYS A 517 -1.21 18.20 1.41
C LYS A 517 -0.19 19.03 2.23
N PHE A 518 0.71 18.39 2.96
CA PHE A 518 1.75 19.09 3.72
C PHE A 518 2.67 19.93 2.82
N ARG A 519 2.96 19.46 1.60
CA ARG A 519 3.74 20.25 0.61
C ARG A 519 2.97 21.48 0.15
N LEU A 520 1.65 21.38 0.01
CA LEU A 520 0.80 22.51 -0.32
C LEU A 520 0.74 23.53 0.84
N LYS A 521 0.72 23.05 2.10
CA LYS A 521 0.77 23.91 3.29
C LYS A 521 2.12 24.64 3.39
N ASN A 522 3.25 23.96 3.15
CA ASN A 522 4.60 24.54 3.23
C ASN A 522 4.95 25.48 2.07
N ALA A 523 4.24 25.41 0.94
CA ALA A 523 4.43 26.30 -0.21
C ALA A 523 3.73 27.66 -0.05
N GLN A 524 3.03 27.91 1.07
CA GLN A 524 2.41 29.19 1.35
C GLN A 524 3.50 30.19 1.77
N PRO A 525 3.55 31.40 1.17
CA PRO A 525 4.34 32.49 1.75
C PRO A 525 3.77 32.81 3.14
N GLY A 526 4.62 32.77 4.17
CA GLY A 526 4.27 33.10 5.54
C GLY A 526 3.77 34.54 5.70
#